data_9632bb8242bbcff25f2dc69a319e5470
#
_entry.id   9632bb8242bbcff25f2dc69a319e5470
#
_cell.length_a   1.000
_cell.length_b   1.000
_cell.length_c   1.000
_cell.angle_alpha   90.00
_cell.angle_beta   90.00
_cell.angle_gamma   90.00
#
_symmetry.space_group_name_H-M   'P 1'
#
loop_
_entity.id
_entity.type
_entity.pdbx_description
1 polymer ?
#
loop_
_entity_poly.entity_id
_entity_poly.type
_entity_poly.pdbx_seq_one_letter_code
_entity_poly.pdbx_strand_id
1 'polypeptide(L)'
;MIFESTYELRQSLKPAVKVTGDKVEVVDVAKLQDGLIDELARSATFGTEPVKAYARWLIWEIGQALGARPASIHEFYTGRAKGLWENRTVPAMNIRFTAYDTVRAALRAAKRTNAGALIFEIARSEMSYCDLPPAEYSAMVIAAAIKEGYFHPLFIQGDHFQVKAAKYKTDPEGAIKEVKDLIKEAVPAGFWNIDIDTSTLVTLDPPTLDEQQFHNYSRSAEITQYIREVEPKGVTISLGGEIGEVGEKNSTPEELDAYMQGYERALKERGDFAGLSKISVQTG
;
A
#
# COMPACT_ATOMS: atom_id res chain seq x y z
N MET A 1 15.17 -23.53 0.07
CA MET A 1 14.44 -24.66 0.70
C MET A 1 13.08 -24.14 1.13
N ILE A 2 12.05 -24.98 1.27
CA ILE A 2 10.78 -24.67 1.93
C ILE A 2 10.77 -25.54 3.19
N PHE A 3 10.51 -24.93 4.35
CA PHE A 3 10.50 -25.66 5.61
C PHE A 3 9.15 -26.37 5.83
N GLU A 4 9.18 -27.56 6.39
CA GLU A 4 7.97 -28.34 6.69
C GLU A 4 7.30 -27.91 8.00
N SER A 5 8.06 -27.29 8.91
CA SER A 5 7.55 -26.82 10.20
C SER A 5 8.16 -25.51 10.64
N THR A 6 7.45 -24.80 11.51
CA THR A 6 7.94 -23.58 12.17
C THR A 6 9.17 -23.85 13.04
N TYR A 7 9.31 -25.07 13.58
CA TYR A 7 10.47 -25.46 14.34
C TYR A 7 11.73 -25.51 13.45
N GLU A 8 11.67 -26.20 12.31
CA GLU A 8 12.79 -26.27 11.35
C GLU A 8 13.21 -24.89 10.87
N LEU A 9 12.22 -24.09 10.45
CA LEU A 9 12.47 -22.70 10.04
C LEU A 9 13.18 -21.91 11.13
N ARG A 10 12.73 -22.01 12.39
CA ARG A 10 13.39 -21.36 13.52
C ARG A 10 14.82 -21.88 13.76
N GLN A 11 15.08 -23.17 13.58
CA GLN A 11 16.41 -23.74 13.76
C GLN A 11 17.37 -23.26 12.67
N SER A 12 16.93 -23.18 11.40
CA SER A 12 17.76 -22.73 10.29
C SER A 12 18.20 -21.27 10.44
N LEU A 13 17.38 -20.43 11.06
CA LEU A 13 17.67 -19.01 11.25
C LEU A 13 18.62 -18.71 12.40
N LYS A 14 18.87 -19.65 13.33
CA LYS A 14 19.72 -19.44 14.52
C LYS A 14 21.10 -18.81 14.23
N PRO A 15 21.76 -19.12 13.11
CA PRO A 15 23.06 -18.51 12.81
C PRO A 15 23.01 -17.00 12.57
N ALA A 16 21.82 -16.46 12.21
CA ALA A 16 21.64 -15.06 11.83
C ALA A 16 20.61 -14.32 12.67
N VAL A 17 19.66 -15.06 13.28
CA VAL A 17 18.52 -14.46 13.99
C VAL A 17 18.26 -15.19 15.30
N LYS A 18 18.12 -14.43 16.39
CA LYS A 18 17.70 -14.92 17.70
C LYS A 18 16.27 -14.52 17.99
N VAL A 19 15.45 -15.50 18.31
CA VAL A 19 14.02 -15.30 18.64
C VAL A 19 13.80 -15.69 20.11
N THR A 20 13.32 -14.73 20.90
CA THR A 20 13.03 -14.94 22.35
C THR A 20 11.63 -14.39 22.64
N GLY A 21 10.64 -15.29 22.78
CA GLY A 21 9.23 -14.88 22.81
C GLY A 21 8.88 -14.16 21.50
N ASP A 22 8.34 -12.96 21.61
CA ASP A 22 7.97 -12.10 20.48
C ASP A 22 9.09 -11.15 20.03
N LYS A 23 10.29 -11.28 20.61
CA LYS A 23 11.44 -10.43 20.28
C LYS A 23 12.34 -11.12 19.26
N VAL A 24 12.67 -10.40 18.21
CA VAL A 24 13.60 -10.81 17.15
C VAL A 24 14.84 -9.92 17.18
N GLU A 25 16.00 -10.53 17.24
CA GLU A 25 17.30 -9.86 17.19
C GLU A 25 18.10 -10.42 16.00
N VAL A 26 18.55 -9.55 15.11
CA VAL A 26 19.43 -9.92 14.01
C VAL A 26 20.87 -9.85 14.48
N VAL A 27 21.53 -11.02 14.52
CA VAL A 27 22.92 -11.15 15.02
C VAL A 27 23.95 -11.24 13.92
N ASP A 28 23.56 -11.64 12.72
CA ASP A 28 24.45 -11.70 11.55
C ASP A 28 23.68 -11.39 10.26
N VAL A 29 23.74 -10.13 9.83
CA VAL A 29 23.07 -9.64 8.61
C VAL A 29 23.64 -10.31 7.35
N ALA A 30 24.95 -10.56 7.29
CA ALA A 30 25.57 -11.16 6.14
C ALA A 30 25.08 -12.58 5.90
N LYS A 31 25.00 -13.39 6.95
CA LYS A 31 24.41 -14.73 6.84
C LYS A 31 22.92 -14.72 6.49
N LEU A 32 22.18 -13.75 7.00
CA LEU A 32 20.78 -13.59 6.64
C LEU A 32 20.64 -13.33 5.14
N GLN A 33 21.45 -12.43 4.60
CA GLN A 33 21.45 -12.08 3.18
C GLN A 33 22.05 -13.18 2.27
N ASP A 34 22.91 -14.05 2.80
CA ASP A 34 23.56 -15.15 2.06
C ASP A 34 22.65 -16.39 1.89
N GLY A 35 21.33 -16.20 1.75
CA GLY A 35 20.39 -17.26 1.40
C GLY A 35 19.26 -17.47 2.40
N LEU A 36 19.44 -17.20 3.69
CA LEU A 36 18.39 -17.47 4.70
C LEU A 36 17.15 -16.62 4.45
N ILE A 37 17.28 -15.37 4.01
CA ILE A 37 16.13 -14.53 3.67
C ILE A 37 15.42 -15.02 2.42
N ASP A 38 16.12 -15.62 1.46
CA ASP A 38 15.51 -16.22 0.26
C ASP A 38 14.66 -17.45 0.65
N GLU A 39 15.16 -18.27 1.58
CA GLU A 39 14.42 -19.43 2.10
C GLU A 39 13.20 -18.99 2.91
N LEU A 40 13.34 -17.90 3.67
CA LEU A 40 12.26 -17.33 4.45
C LEU A 40 11.15 -16.78 3.51
N ALA A 41 11.52 -16.05 2.46
CA ALA A 41 10.58 -15.56 1.44
C ALA A 41 9.84 -16.71 0.75
N ARG A 42 10.54 -17.78 0.34
CA ARG A 42 9.91 -18.97 -0.23
C ARG A 42 8.93 -19.63 0.74
N SER A 43 9.30 -19.72 2.01
CA SER A 43 8.43 -20.31 3.04
C SER A 43 7.20 -19.46 3.34
N ALA A 44 7.33 -18.13 3.23
CA ALA A 44 6.22 -17.20 3.36
C ALA A 44 5.18 -17.29 2.25
N THR A 45 5.58 -17.84 1.08
CA THR A 45 4.71 -18.03 -0.09
C THR A 45 4.24 -19.47 -0.25
N PHE A 46 5.14 -20.44 -0.13
CA PHE A 46 4.88 -21.84 -0.51
C PHE A 46 4.82 -22.82 0.66
N GLY A 47 5.00 -22.37 1.90
CA GLY A 47 4.90 -23.20 3.09
C GLY A 47 3.46 -23.62 3.41
N THR A 48 3.30 -24.46 4.43
CA THR A 48 2.00 -24.70 5.06
C THR A 48 1.49 -23.42 5.74
N GLU A 49 0.20 -23.28 6.00
CA GLU A 49 -0.35 -22.07 6.61
C GLU A 49 0.36 -21.62 7.92
N PRO A 50 0.70 -22.54 8.87
CA PRO A 50 1.49 -22.14 10.03
C PRO A 50 2.90 -21.66 9.68
N VAL A 51 3.53 -22.25 8.67
CA VAL A 51 4.88 -21.85 8.21
C VAL A 51 4.83 -20.52 7.51
N LYS A 52 3.85 -20.27 6.62
CA LYS A 52 3.62 -18.99 5.97
C LYS A 52 3.44 -17.86 6.99
N ALA A 53 2.53 -18.06 7.94
CA ALA A 53 2.24 -17.06 8.97
C ALA A 53 3.48 -16.72 9.80
N TYR A 54 4.23 -17.74 10.23
CA TYR A 54 5.44 -17.54 11.02
C TYR A 54 6.58 -16.91 10.21
N ALA A 55 6.74 -17.30 8.95
CA ALA A 55 7.74 -16.71 8.05
C ALA A 55 7.44 -15.22 7.76
N ARG A 56 6.18 -14.87 7.50
CA ARG A 56 5.75 -13.47 7.30
C ARG A 56 5.96 -12.62 8.55
N TRP A 57 5.64 -13.17 9.73
CA TRP A 57 5.93 -12.50 11.00
C TRP A 57 7.43 -12.29 11.21
N LEU A 58 8.27 -13.29 10.94
CA LEU A 58 9.73 -13.15 11.05
C LEU A 58 10.29 -12.11 10.10
N ILE A 59 9.84 -12.09 8.83
CA ILE A 59 10.25 -11.07 7.85
C ILE A 59 9.90 -9.68 8.35
N TRP A 60 8.70 -9.50 8.90
CA TRP A 60 8.26 -8.25 9.49
C TRP A 60 9.17 -7.80 10.65
N GLU A 61 9.39 -8.66 11.63
CA GLU A 61 10.19 -8.34 12.81
C GLU A 61 11.67 -8.10 12.48
N ILE A 62 12.24 -8.87 11.56
CA ILE A 62 13.58 -8.64 11.02
C ILE A 62 13.65 -7.29 10.31
N GLY A 63 12.65 -6.96 9.51
CA GLY A 63 12.53 -5.66 8.85
C GLY A 63 12.48 -4.51 9.86
N GLN A 64 11.68 -4.66 10.94
CA GLN A 64 11.63 -3.68 12.03
C GLN A 64 13.01 -3.50 12.70
N ALA A 65 13.70 -4.59 12.99
CA ALA A 65 15.02 -4.57 13.62
C ALA A 65 16.09 -3.89 12.74
N LEU A 66 16.03 -4.07 11.42
CA LEU A 66 17.02 -3.54 10.47
C LEU A 66 16.67 -2.16 9.91
N GLY A 67 15.45 -1.67 10.09
CA GLY A 67 14.99 -0.40 9.54
C GLY A 67 14.35 -0.47 8.14
N ALA A 68 14.20 -1.67 7.56
CA ALA A 68 13.40 -1.92 6.35
C ALA A 68 11.91 -2.02 6.72
N ARG A 69 11.26 -0.88 6.96
CA ARG A 69 9.92 -0.80 7.58
C ARG A 69 8.92 -0.18 6.62
N PRO A 70 7.69 -0.69 6.57
CA PRO A 70 6.59 0.06 5.97
C PRO A 70 6.51 1.48 6.53
N ALA A 71 6.19 2.44 5.68
CA ALA A 71 6.07 3.84 6.03
C ALA A 71 4.99 4.53 5.19
N SER A 72 4.44 5.63 5.73
CA SER A 72 3.58 6.52 4.98
C SER A 72 4.41 7.60 4.27
N ILE A 73 4.06 7.88 3.03
CA ILE A 73 4.63 8.99 2.24
C ILE A 73 3.88 10.31 2.43
N HIS A 74 2.89 10.35 3.32
CA HIS A 74 1.99 11.49 3.53
C HIS A 74 2.75 12.81 3.72
N GLU A 75 3.72 12.84 4.64
CA GLU A 75 4.48 14.06 4.94
C GLU A 75 5.33 14.54 3.76
N PHE A 76 5.82 13.62 2.95
CA PHE A 76 6.58 13.96 1.74
C PHE A 76 5.67 14.68 0.73
N TYR A 77 4.48 14.16 0.46
CA TYR A 77 3.54 14.77 -0.49
C TYR A 77 2.97 16.10 0.01
N THR A 78 2.57 16.16 1.27
CA THR A 78 2.08 17.42 1.87
C THR A 78 3.18 18.47 1.99
N GLY A 79 4.42 18.05 2.26
CA GLY A 79 5.60 18.91 2.22
C GLY A 79 5.88 19.44 0.81
N ARG A 80 5.76 18.59 -0.21
CA ARG A 80 5.90 19.00 -1.62
C ARG A 80 4.88 20.05 -2.02
N ALA A 81 3.62 19.91 -1.59
CA ALA A 81 2.58 20.91 -1.82
C ALA A 81 2.89 22.27 -1.16
N LYS A 82 3.77 22.29 -0.17
CA LYS A 82 4.28 23.51 0.52
C LYS A 82 5.60 24.02 -0.07
N GLY A 83 6.02 23.53 -1.24
CA GLY A 83 7.28 23.92 -1.88
C GLY A 83 8.54 23.22 -1.35
N LEU A 84 8.39 22.21 -0.48
CA LEU A 84 9.50 21.34 -0.11
C LEU A 84 9.68 20.24 -1.17
N TRP A 85 10.88 19.72 -1.33
CA TRP A 85 11.17 18.60 -2.23
C TRP A 85 10.81 18.85 -3.70
N GLU A 86 10.96 20.08 -4.17
CA GLU A 86 10.72 20.45 -5.58
C GLU A 86 11.57 19.62 -6.56
N ASN A 87 11.07 19.47 -7.78
CA ASN A 87 11.74 18.74 -8.86
C ASN A 87 12.09 17.28 -8.52
N ARG A 88 11.28 16.64 -7.69
CA ARG A 88 11.39 15.22 -7.35
C ARG A 88 10.20 14.46 -7.88
N THR A 89 10.47 13.32 -8.53
CA THR A 89 9.47 12.35 -8.95
C THR A 89 9.59 11.13 -8.05
N VAL A 90 8.45 10.58 -7.61
CA VAL A 90 8.38 9.31 -6.90
C VAL A 90 7.80 8.28 -7.86
N PRO A 91 8.60 7.36 -8.40
CA PRO A 91 8.06 6.29 -9.22
C PRO A 91 7.20 5.35 -8.36
N ALA A 92 6.01 5.05 -8.84
CA ALA A 92 5.12 4.05 -8.29
C ALA A 92 5.06 2.86 -9.27
N MET A 93 5.27 1.67 -8.76
CA MET A 93 5.45 0.47 -9.59
C MET A 93 4.50 -0.63 -9.15
N ASN A 94 3.53 -0.98 -10.01
CA ASN A 94 2.70 -2.15 -9.82
C ASN A 94 3.53 -3.43 -10.03
N ILE A 95 3.69 -4.20 -8.98
CA ILE A 95 4.45 -5.45 -9.02
C ILE A 95 3.51 -6.63 -8.78
N ARG A 96 3.21 -7.37 -9.84
CA ARG A 96 2.19 -8.42 -9.88
C ARG A 96 2.77 -9.80 -9.62
N PHE A 97 3.78 -10.16 -10.40
CA PHE A 97 4.40 -11.48 -10.37
C PHE A 97 5.85 -11.40 -9.93
N THR A 98 6.35 -12.50 -9.37
CA THR A 98 7.75 -12.59 -8.90
C THR A 98 8.13 -11.39 -8.02
N ALA A 99 7.20 -10.99 -7.12
CA ALA A 99 7.31 -9.74 -6.35
C ALA A 99 8.66 -9.62 -5.65
N TYR A 100 9.15 -10.69 -5.01
CA TYR A 100 10.44 -10.70 -4.34
C TYR A 100 11.60 -10.31 -5.27
N ASP A 101 11.73 -10.95 -6.44
CA ASP A 101 12.84 -10.71 -7.36
C ASP A 101 12.71 -9.37 -8.09
N THR A 102 11.48 -8.97 -8.43
CA THR A 102 11.22 -7.69 -9.11
C THR A 102 11.53 -6.51 -8.17
N VAL A 103 11.11 -6.57 -6.91
CA VAL A 103 11.44 -5.55 -5.90
C VAL A 103 12.95 -5.48 -5.68
N ARG A 104 13.66 -6.60 -5.60
CA ARG A 104 15.13 -6.64 -5.52
C ARG A 104 15.77 -5.92 -6.71
N ALA A 105 15.30 -6.19 -7.93
CA ALA A 105 15.82 -5.53 -9.13
C ALA A 105 15.58 -4.01 -9.09
N ALA A 106 14.38 -3.57 -8.69
CA ALA A 106 14.04 -2.16 -8.53
C ALA A 106 14.91 -1.46 -7.47
N LEU A 107 15.13 -2.09 -6.32
CA LEU A 107 15.98 -1.56 -5.25
C LEU A 107 17.45 -1.44 -5.69
N ARG A 108 17.98 -2.43 -6.43
CA ARG A 108 19.32 -2.32 -7.01
C ARG A 108 19.43 -1.18 -8.02
N ALA A 109 18.41 -0.99 -8.85
CA ALA A 109 18.35 0.13 -9.78
C ALA A 109 18.31 1.47 -9.04
N ALA A 110 17.44 1.59 -8.02
CA ALA A 110 17.32 2.79 -7.18
C ALA A 110 18.64 3.18 -6.52
N LYS A 111 19.35 2.21 -5.95
CA LYS A 111 20.69 2.45 -5.36
C LYS A 111 21.70 2.96 -6.40
N ARG A 112 21.71 2.39 -7.62
CA ARG A 112 22.62 2.82 -8.69
C ARG A 112 22.31 4.21 -9.25
N THR A 113 21.03 4.59 -9.27
CA THR A 113 20.58 5.89 -9.79
C THR A 113 20.44 6.95 -8.71
N ASN A 114 20.73 6.62 -7.45
CA ASN A 114 20.51 7.48 -6.29
C ASN A 114 19.07 8.02 -6.23
N ALA A 115 18.09 7.16 -6.50
CA ALA A 115 16.68 7.50 -6.41
C ALA A 115 16.29 7.74 -4.96
N GLY A 116 15.57 8.84 -4.70
CA GLY A 116 15.22 9.24 -3.33
C GLY A 116 14.12 8.38 -2.72
N ALA A 117 12.97 8.34 -3.36
CA ALA A 117 11.81 7.58 -2.91
C ALA A 117 11.19 6.80 -4.06
N LEU A 118 10.61 5.64 -3.76
CA LEU A 118 9.85 4.82 -4.70
C LEU A 118 8.74 4.09 -3.94
N ILE A 119 7.63 3.86 -4.64
CA ILE A 119 6.46 3.16 -4.12
C ILE A 119 6.37 1.79 -4.79
N PHE A 120 6.16 0.75 -4.00
CA PHE A 120 5.78 -0.58 -4.46
C PHE A 120 4.30 -0.75 -4.25
N GLU A 121 3.56 -1.00 -5.31
CA GLU A 121 2.11 -1.03 -5.26
C GLU A 121 1.49 -2.25 -5.94
N ILE A 122 0.26 -2.54 -5.56
CA ILE A 122 -0.56 -3.58 -6.15
C ILE A 122 -2.03 -3.19 -6.05
N ALA A 123 -2.77 -3.36 -7.15
CA ALA A 123 -4.18 -3.05 -7.20
C ALA A 123 -5.04 -4.17 -6.58
N ARG A 124 -6.24 -3.80 -6.10
CA ARG A 124 -7.22 -4.76 -5.57
C ARG A 124 -7.48 -5.94 -6.53
N SER A 125 -7.69 -5.65 -7.81
CA SER A 125 -7.92 -6.68 -8.83
C SER A 125 -6.68 -7.56 -9.05
N GLU A 126 -5.50 -6.96 -8.99
CA GLU A 126 -4.21 -7.64 -9.15
C GLU A 126 -3.93 -8.61 -8.01
N MET A 127 -4.21 -8.21 -6.76
CA MET A 127 -4.14 -9.12 -5.60
C MET A 127 -4.97 -10.38 -5.83
N SER A 128 -6.17 -10.21 -6.41
CA SER A 128 -7.09 -11.31 -6.66
C SER A 128 -6.59 -12.28 -7.74
N TYR A 129 -6.20 -11.79 -8.91
CA TYR A 129 -5.80 -12.68 -10.00
C TYR A 129 -4.36 -13.21 -9.90
N CYS A 130 -3.52 -12.58 -9.08
CA CYS A 130 -2.17 -13.05 -8.77
C CYS A 130 -2.13 -14.00 -7.56
N ASP A 131 -3.25 -14.16 -6.84
CA ASP A 131 -3.30 -14.83 -5.53
C ASP A 131 -2.22 -14.29 -4.57
N LEU A 132 -2.13 -12.95 -4.49
CA LEU A 132 -1.09 -12.24 -3.76
C LEU A 132 -1.72 -11.29 -2.71
N PRO A 133 -2.14 -11.83 -1.55
CA PRO A 133 -2.80 -11.04 -0.52
C PRO A 133 -1.85 -10.03 0.14
N PRO A 134 -2.39 -8.99 0.81
CA PRO A 134 -1.58 -7.90 1.39
C PRO A 134 -0.42 -8.37 2.28
N ALA A 135 -0.65 -9.35 3.15
CA ALA A 135 0.39 -9.85 4.06
C ALA A 135 1.56 -10.54 3.32
N GLU A 136 1.28 -11.22 2.22
CA GLU A 136 2.32 -11.83 1.39
C GLU A 136 3.08 -10.78 0.59
N TYR A 137 2.36 -9.86 -0.06
CA TYR A 137 2.98 -8.77 -0.82
C TYR A 137 3.97 -7.98 0.03
N SER A 138 3.56 -7.53 1.22
CA SER A 138 4.43 -6.81 2.14
C SER A 138 5.63 -7.63 2.59
N ALA A 139 5.43 -8.91 2.89
CA ALA A 139 6.52 -9.81 3.25
C ALA A 139 7.57 -9.90 2.12
N MET A 140 7.13 -9.98 0.84
CA MET A 140 8.04 -10.02 -0.30
C MET A 140 8.81 -8.71 -0.47
N VAL A 141 8.15 -7.55 -0.30
CA VAL A 141 8.81 -6.24 -0.36
C VAL A 141 9.85 -6.09 0.75
N ILE A 142 9.50 -6.43 1.99
CA ILE A 142 10.41 -6.33 3.14
C ILE A 142 11.58 -7.31 3.00
N ALA A 143 11.32 -8.56 2.63
CA ALA A 143 12.37 -9.57 2.42
C ALA A 143 13.35 -9.15 1.32
N ALA A 144 12.84 -8.59 0.22
CA ALA A 144 13.64 -8.05 -0.87
C ALA A 144 14.54 -6.88 -0.39
N ALA A 145 13.99 -5.98 0.41
CA ALA A 145 14.76 -4.88 1.01
C ALA A 145 15.88 -5.40 1.92
N ILE A 146 15.59 -6.38 2.78
CA ILE A 146 16.59 -7.04 3.62
C ILE A 146 17.69 -7.67 2.76
N LYS A 147 17.31 -8.42 1.72
CA LYS A 147 18.27 -9.08 0.80
C LYS A 147 19.23 -8.11 0.14
N GLU A 148 18.71 -6.98 -0.30
CA GLU A 148 19.50 -5.96 -1.01
C GLU A 148 20.17 -4.94 -0.06
N GLY A 149 20.04 -5.10 1.27
CA GLY A 149 20.61 -4.16 2.25
C GLY A 149 20.00 -2.75 2.13
N TYR A 150 18.71 -2.67 1.82
CA TYR A 150 17.96 -1.42 1.76
C TYR A 150 17.22 -1.23 3.08
N PHE A 151 17.91 -0.63 4.06
CA PHE A 151 17.40 -0.45 5.42
C PHE A 151 16.82 0.97 5.61
N HIS A 152 15.81 1.27 4.80
CA HIS A 152 15.13 2.57 4.76
C HIS A 152 13.60 2.38 4.76
N PRO A 153 12.82 3.46 4.95
CA PRO A 153 11.38 3.40 4.82
C PRO A 153 10.94 2.77 3.49
N LEU A 154 9.95 1.89 3.56
CA LEU A 154 9.35 1.19 2.42
C LEU A 154 7.93 1.72 2.22
N PHE A 155 7.68 2.38 1.10
CA PHE A 155 6.34 2.86 0.76
C PHE A 155 5.60 1.77 0.00
N ILE A 156 4.74 1.05 0.73
CA ILE A 156 3.88 -0.01 0.21
C ILE A 156 2.49 0.59 0.03
N GLN A 157 1.93 0.46 -1.18
CA GLN A 157 0.69 1.11 -1.56
C GLN A 157 -0.36 0.13 -2.07
N GLY A 158 -1.60 0.33 -1.61
CA GLY A 158 -2.78 -0.20 -2.25
C GLY A 158 -3.18 0.70 -3.40
N ASP A 159 -2.92 0.27 -4.62
CA ASP A 159 -3.32 0.95 -5.84
C ASP A 159 -4.77 0.57 -6.17
N HIS A 160 -5.58 1.53 -6.60
CA HIS A 160 -6.98 1.30 -6.96
C HIS A 160 -7.74 0.39 -5.97
N PHE A 161 -7.85 0.82 -4.70
CA PHE A 161 -8.81 0.19 -3.78
C PHE A 161 -10.22 0.58 -4.21
N GLN A 162 -10.60 0.00 -5.35
CA GLN A 162 -11.70 0.42 -6.18
C GLN A 162 -13.05 -0.10 -5.71
N VAL A 163 -14.04 0.79 -5.71
CA VAL A 163 -15.46 0.43 -5.58
C VAL A 163 -15.97 -0.06 -6.93
N LYS A 164 -16.55 -1.27 -6.97
CA LYS A 164 -17.12 -1.83 -8.19
C LYS A 164 -18.48 -1.19 -8.52
N ALA A 165 -18.55 -0.39 -9.58
CA ALA A 165 -19.77 0.29 -10.00
C ALA A 165 -20.98 -0.65 -10.18
N ALA A 166 -20.76 -1.84 -10.77
CA ALA A 166 -21.84 -2.81 -10.97
C ALA A 166 -22.47 -3.29 -9.65
N LYS A 167 -21.62 -3.54 -8.63
CA LYS A 167 -22.12 -3.88 -7.29
C LYS A 167 -22.75 -2.69 -6.60
N TYR A 168 -22.15 -1.51 -6.70
CA TYR A 168 -22.66 -0.31 -6.08
C TYR A 168 -24.10 0.04 -6.54
N LYS A 169 -24.43 -0.20 -7.81
CA LYS A 169 -25.78 0.01 -8.35
C LYS A 169 -26.86 -0.84 -7.68
N THR A 170 -26.52 -2.02 -7.19
CA THR A 170 -27.47 -2.98 -6.59
C THR A 170 -27.37 -3.06 -5.06
N ASP A 171 -26.17 -2.84 -4.52
CA ASP A 171 -25.85 -2.93 -3.10
C ASP A 171 -24.74 -1.92 -2.75
N PRO A 172 -25.08 -0.62 -2.61
CA PRO A 172 -24.08 0.42 -2.33
C PRO A 172 -23.26 0.16 -1.06
N GLU A 173 -23.92 -0.21 0.03
CA GLU A 173 -23.25 -0.43 1.32
C GLU A 173 -22.36 -1.68 1.29
N GLY A 174 -22.79 -2.75 0.63
CA GLY A 174 -21.97 -3.93 0.44
C GLY A 174 -20.74 -3.68 -0.46
N ALA A 175 -20.88 -2.80 -1.47
CA ALA A 175 -19.75 -2.41 -2.30
C ALA A 175 -18.68 -1.63 -1.51
N ILE A 176 -19.10 -0.70 -0.66
CA ILE A 176 -18.20 0.05 0.24
C ILE A 176 -17.61 -0.86 1.31
N LYS A 177 -18.40 -1.77 1.87
CA LYS A 177 -17.91 -2.75 2.84
C LYS A 177 -16.79 -3.62 2.30
N GLU A 178 -16.84 -4.07 1.04
CA GLU A 178 -15.75 -4.84 0.44
C GLU A 178 -14.42 -4.08 0.41
N VAL A 179 -14.45 -2.76 0.16
CA VAL A 179 -13.25 -1.93 0.20
C VAL A 179 -12.74 -1.77 1.63
N LYS A 180 -13.66 -1.54 2.59
CA LYS A 180 -13.30 -1.47 4.02
C LYS A 180 -12.72 -2.79 4.53
N ASP A 181 -13.25 -3.94 4.10
CA ASP A 181 -12.73 -5.25 4.46
C ASP A 181 -11.28 -5.43 3.93
N LEU A 182 -11.00 -5.03 2.69
CA LEU A 182 -9.64 -5.04 2.14
C LEU A 182 -8.69 -4.11 2.92
N ILE A 183 -9.14 -2.90 3.27
CA ILE A 183 -8.36 -1.97 4.09
C ILE A 183 -8.02 -2.59 5.44
N LYS A 184 -8.98 -3.30 6.05
CA LYS A 184 -8.79 -3.99 7.33
C LYS A 184 -7.70 -5.06 7.27
N GLU A 185 -7.49 -5.71 6.13
CA GLU A 185 -6.40 -6.65 5.90
C GLU A 185 -5.08 -5.94 5.56
N ALA A 186 -5.14 -4.90 4.75
CA ALA A 186 -3.98 -4.21 4.21
C ALA A 186 -3.24 -3.35 5.25
N VAL A 187 -3.96 -2.63 6.10
CA VAL A 187 -3.36 -1.72 7.09
C VAL A 187 -2.44 -2.44 8.07
N PRO A 188 -2.83 -3.56 8.71
CA PRO A 188 -1.92 -4.34 9.56
C PRO A 188 -0.74 -4.95 8.79
N ALA A 189 -0.91 -5.21 7.50
CA ALA A 189 0.15 -5.71 6.63
C ALA A 189 1.17 -4.63 6.22
N GLY A 190 0.96 -3.35 6.58
CA GLY A 190 1.90 -2.27 6.27
C GLY A 190 1.56 -1.47 5.01
N PHE A 191 0.37 -1.60 4.46
CA PHE A 191 -0.13 -0.73 3.39
C PHE A 191 -0.50 0.62 3.99
N TRP A 192 0.51 1.47 4.19
CA TRP A 192 0.32 2.79 4.78
C TRP A 192 0.26 3.91 3.72
N ASN A 193 -0.02 3.51 2.51
CA ASN A 193 -0.36 4.36 1.37
C ASN A 193 -1.51 3.66 0.64
N ILE A 194 -2.63 4.35 0.45
CA ILE A 194 -3.85 3.75 -0.14
C ILE A 194 -4.47 4.73 -1.11
N ASP A 195 -4.69 4.28 -2.34
CA ASP A 195 -5.47 5.01 -3.32
C ASP A 195 -6.92 4.56 -3.26
N ILE A 196 -7.76 5.45 -2.73
CA ILE A 196 -9.20 5.28 -2.66
C ILE A 196 -9.76 5.54 -4.05
N ASP A 197 -10.26 4.51 -4.70
CA ASP A 197 -10.82 4.62 -6.03
C ASP A 197 -12.34 4.44 -6.02
N THR A 198 -13.02 5.56 -5.94
CA THR A 198 -14.47 5.69 -6.09
C THR A 198 -14.85 6.32 -7.44
N SER A 199 -13.88 6.51 -8.33
CA SER A 199 -14.01 7.13 -9.63
C SER A 199 -15.04 6.47 -10.55
N THR A 200 -15.20 5.16 -10.40
CA THR A 200 -16.23 4.37 -11.13
C THR A 200 -17.66 4.77 -10.81
N LEU A 201 -17.86 5.61 -9.79
CA LEU A 201 -19.19 6.11 -9.37
C LEU A 201 -19.55 7.46 -10.00
N VAL A 202 -18.66 8.06 -10.77
CA VAL A 202 -18.94 9.29 -11.54
C VAL A 202 -20.06 9.02 -12.55
N THR A 203 -20.97 9.97 -12.67
CA THR A 203 -22.02 9.95 -13.68
C THR A 203 -22.01 11.28 -14.44
N LEU A 204 -22.07 11.25 -15.76
CA LEU A 204 -21.99 12.45 -16.61
C LEU A 204 -23.37 13.05 -16.96
N ASP A 205 -24.46 12.36 -16.60
CA ASP A 205 -25.83 12.80 -16.90
C ASP A 205 -26.29 14.06 -16.13
N PRO A 206 -25.89 14.27 -14.85
CA PRO A 206 -26.29 15.47 -14.12
C PRO A 206 -25.74 16.77 -14.73
N PRO A 207 -26.49 17.90 -14.56
CA PRO A 207 -26.14 19.15 -15.24
C PRO A 207 -24.92 19.87 -14.63
N THR A 208 -24.55 19.59 -13.39
CA THR A 208 -23.43 20.25 -12.72
C THR A 208 -22.30 19.29 -12.39
N LEU A 209 -21.07 19.78 -12.40
CA LEU A 209 -19.88 18.98 -12.03
C LEU A 209 -19.96 18.47 -10.59
N ASP A 210 -20.52 19.23 -9.67
CA ASP A 210 -20.71 18.79 -8.29
C ASP A 210 -21.64 17.55 -8.20
N GLU A 211 -22.75 17.57 -8.91
CA GLU A 211 -23.68 16.43 -8.97
C GLU A 211 -23.05 15.21 -9.67
N GLN A 212 -22.27 15.43 -10.74
CA GLN A 212 -21.55 14.36 -11.45
C GLN A 212 -20.55 13.65 -10.54
N GLN A 213 -19.86 14.39 -9.68
CA GLN A 213 -18.85 13.90 -8.74
C GLN A 213 -19.41 13.46 -7.39
N PHE A 214 -20.70 13.67 -7.10
CA PHE A 214 -21.28 13.48 -5.77
C PHE A 214 -20.98 12.10 -5.15
N HIS A 215 -21.26 11.04 -5.85
CA HIS A 215 -20.99 9.69 -5.34
C HIS A 215 -19.49 9.40 -5.20
N ASN A 216 -18.67 9.92 -6.10
CA ASN A 216 -17.22 9.78 -6.05
C ASN A 216 -16.69 10.42 -4.76
N TYR A 217 -16.83 11.72 -4.57
CA TYR A 217 -16.25 12.40 -3.43
C TYR A 217 -16.88 12.01 -2.08
N SER A 218 -18.19 11.74 -2.05
CA SER A 218 -18.88 11.38 -0.80
C SER A 218 -18.40 10.03 -0.26
N ARG A 219 -18.24 9.03 -1.13
CA ARG A 219 -17.77 7.70 -0.74
C ARG A 219 -16.27 7.70 -0.48
N SER A 220 -15.49 8.51 -1.19
CA SER A 220 -14.08 8.75 -0.88
C SER A 220 -13.90 9.31 0.54
N ALA A 221 -14.71 10.31 0.92
CA ALA A 221 -14.70 10.87 2.28
C ALA A 221 -15.10 9.84 3.36
N GLU A 222 -16.07 8.97 3.06
CA GLU A 222 -16.49 7.88 3.96
C GLU A 222 -15.36 6.87 4.19
N ILE A 223 -14.68 6.46 3.12
CA ILE A 223 -13.56 5.52 3.22
C ILE A 223 -12.37 6.18 3.92
N THR A 224 -12.13 7.48 3.66
CA THR A 224 -11.11 8.26 4.38
C THR A 224 -11.35 8.23 5.88
N GLN A 225 -12.56 8.54 6.35
CA GLN A 225 -12.91 8.44 7.77
C GLN A 225 -12.57 7.05 8.33
N TYR A 226 -12.99 5.99 7.64
CA TYR A 226 -12.71 4.62 8.09
C TYR A 226 -11.22 4.33 8.20
N ILE A 227 -10.40 4.77 7.23
CA ILE A 227 -8.94 4.58 7.31
C ILE A 227 -8.36 5.32 8.51
N ARG A 228 -8.80 6.56 8.79
CA ARG A 228 -8.35 7.33 9.96
C ARG A 228 -8.70 6.66 11.29
N GLU A 229 -9.81 5.92 11.33
CA GLU A 229 -10.23 5.17 12.53
C GLU A 229 -9.40 3.90 12.75
N VAL A 230 -8.84 3.30 11.69
CA VAL A 230 -8.09 2.03 11.77
C VAL A 230 -6.58 2.17 11.57
N GLU A 231 -6.08 3.36 11.23
CA GLU A 231 -4.64 3.58 11.04
C GLU A 231 -3.85 3.40 12.34
N PRO A 232 -2.60 2.93 12.27
CA PRO A 232 -1.77 2.72 13.43
C PRO A 232 -1.48 4.04 14.17
N LYS A 233 -1.45 4.00 15.49
CA LYS A 233 -1.13 5.18 16.32
C LYS A 233 0.21 5.81 15.90
N GLY A 234 0.17 7.11 15.60
CA GLY A 234 1.35 7.88 15.18
C GLY A 234 1.70 7.74 13.70
N VAL A 235 0.85 7.07 12.92
CA VAL A 235 0.96 7.00 11.46
C VAL A 235 -0.24 7.71 10.85
N THR A 236 -0.01 8.68 9.97
CA THR A 236 -1.04 9.20 9.07
C THR A 236 -0.89 8.52 7.73
N ILE A 237 -1.78 7.60 7.40
CA ILE A 237 -1.75 6.88 6.12
C ILE A 237 -1.90 7.88 4.97
N SER A 238 -1.01 7.82 3.97
CA SER A 238 -1.12 8.61 2.76
C SER A 238 -2.31 8.15 1.94
N LEU A 239 -3.22 9.05 1.64
CA LEU A 239 -4.41 8.76 0.85
C LEU A 239 -4.35 9.43 -0.51
N GLY A 240 -4.64 8.66 -1.56
CA GLY A 240 -4.93 9.15 -2.88
C GLY A 240 -6.44 9.15 -3.16
N GLY A 241 -6.88 10.05 -4.01
CA GLY A 241 -8.21 10.05 -4.62
C GLY A 241 -8.10 10.03 -6.12
N GLU A 242 -9.20 9.83 -6.82
CA GLU A 242 -9.26 9.82 -8.27
C GLU A 242 -10.50 10.57 -8.77
N ILE A 243 -10.28 11.51 -9.71
CA ILE A 243 -11.36 12.32 -10.27
C ILE A 243 -12.31 11.51 -11.15
N GLY A 244 -11.82 10.43 -11.76
CA GLY A 244 -12.61 9.52 -12.58
C GLY A 244 -12.82 9.96 -14.02
N GLU A 245 -13.79 9.32 -14.67
CA GLU A 245 -14.16 9.56 -16.04
C GLU A 245 -14.74 10.98 -16.22
N VAL A 246 -14.24 11.68 -17.21
CA VAL A 246 -14.66 13.06 -17.52
C VAL A 246 -15.10 13.24 -18.99
N GLY A 247 -15.49 12.14 -19.65
CA GLY A 247 -16.01 12.13 -21.00
C GLY A 247 -14.96 12.04 -22.10
N GLU A 248 -14.07 11.04 -22.03
CA GLU A 248 -13.05 10.75 -23.06
C GLU A 248 -12.12 11.95 -23.37
N LYS A 249 -11.80 12.75 -22.37
CA LYS A 249 -10.95 13.95 -22.48
C LYS A 249 -10.04 14.07 -21.25
N ASN A 250 -9.10 14.99 -21.30
CA ASN A 250 -8.32 15.34 -20.12
C ASN A 250 -9.21 16.03 -19.07
N SER A 251 -8.91 15.81 -17.81
CA SER A 251 -9.56 16.53 -16.69
C SER A 251 -9.30 18.03 -16.81
N THR A 252 -10.29 18.83 -16.45
CA THR A 252 -10.17 20.29 -16.35
C THR A 252 -9.95 20.73 -14.90
N PRO A 253 -9.42 21.94 -14.67
CA PRO A 253 -9.32 22.51 -13.33
C PRO A 253 -10.68 22.57 -12.60
N GLU A 254 -11.76 22.88 -13.32
CA GLU A 254 -13.11 22.98 -12.76
C GLU A 254 -13.65 21.62 -12.29
N GLU A 255 -13.34 20.54 -13.01
CA GLU A 255 -13.68 19.17 -12.60
C GLU A 255 -12.91 18.75 -11.35
N LEU A 256 -11.61 19.10 -11.27
CA LEU A 256 -10.80 18.86 -10.09
C LEU A 256 -11.31 19.66 -8.88
N ASP A 257 -11.64 20.94 -9.09
CA ASP A 257 -12.19 21.80 -8.04
C ASP A 257 -13.52 21.26 -7.51
N ALA A 258 -14.42 20.79 -8.37
CA ALA A 258 -15.70 20.21 -7.98
C ALA A 258 -15.49 18.96 -7.09
N TYR A 259 -14.60 18.04 -7.49
CA TYR A 259 -14.25 16.89 -6.67
C TYR A 259 -13.66 17.30 -5.32
N MET A 260 -12.63 18.16 -5.31
CA MET A 260 -11.93 18.52 -4.08
C MET A 260 -12.82 19.27 -3.10
N GLN A 261 -13.59 20.27 -3.56
CA GLN A 261 -14.52 21.01 -2.71
C GLN A 261 -15.63 20.11 -2.16
N GLY A 262 -16.16 19.20 -2.98
CA GLY A 262 -17.14 18.20 -2.55
C GLY A 262 -16.57 17.26 -1.51
N TYR A 263 -15.37 16.75 -1.74
CA TYR A 263 -14.66 15.88 -0.81
C TYR A 263 -14.40 16.55 0.55
N GLU A 264 -13.88 17.78 0.53
CA GLU A 264 -13.60 18.53 1.77
C GLU A 264 -14.87 18.80 2.57
N ARG A 265 -15.99 19.20 1.91
CA ARG A 265 -17.30 19.34 2.57
C ARG A 265 -17.74 18.02 3.21
N ALA A 266 -17.74 16.94 2.44
CA ALA A 266 -18.19 15.63 2.90
C ALA A 266 -17.31 15.07 4.03
N LEU A 267 -16.01 15.31 4.01
CA LEU A 267 -15.10 14.90 5.08
C LEU A 267 -15.30 15.71 6.35
N LYS A 268 -15.49 17.03 6.23
CA LYS A 268 -15.75 17.94 7.35
C LYS A 268 -17.03 17.60 8.10
N GLU A 269 -18.07 17.17 7.39
CA GLU A 269 -19.32 16.69 8.01
C GLU A 269 -19.11 15.42 8.86
N ARG A 270 -18.08 14.64 8.57
CA ARG A 270 -17.73 13.41 9.29
C ARG A 270 -16.81 13.62 10.48
N GLY A 271 -16.05 14.71 10.48
CA GLY A 271 -15.15 15.06 11.57
C GLY A 271 -13.91 15.83 11.09
N ASP A 272 -13.00 16.08 12.03
CA ASP A 272 -11.70 16.73 11.75
C ASP A 272 -10.64 15.66 11.43
N PHE A 273 -10.64 15.21 10.19
CA PHE A 273 -9.74 14.18 9.70
C PHE A 273 -8.73 14.75 8.70
N ALA A 274 -7.50 14.21 8.69
CA ALA A 274 -6.55 14.47 7.62
C ALA A 274 -7.09 13.91 6.29
N GLY A 275 -7.19 14.74 5.27
CA GLY A 275 -7.69 14.39 3.95
C GLY A 275 -6.67 13.71 3.04
N LEU A 276 -6.91 13.82 1.73
CA LEU A 276 -6.03 13.28 0.69
C LEU A 276 -4.68 14.00 0.67
N SER A 277 -3.61 13.27 0.35
CA SER A 277 -2.26 13.82 0.13
C SER A 277 -1.86 13.86 -1.34
N LYS A 278 -2.64 13.22 -2.20
CA LYS A 278 -2.48 13.20 -3.66
C LYS A 278 -3.82 12.94 -4.33
N ILE A 279 -3.91 13.27 -5.61
CA ILE A 279 -5.06 12.96 -6.46
C ILE A 279 -4.59 12.58 -7.86
N SER A 280 -5.28 11.62 -8.45
CA SER A 280 -5.12 11.21 -9.84
C SER A 280 -6.11 11.97 -10.72
N VAL A 281 -5.62 12.48 -11.86
CA VAL A 281 -6.41 13.18 -12.87
C VAL A 281 -6.18 12.55 -14.24
N GLN A 282 -7.14 12.70 -15.15
CA GLN A 282 -7.02 12.18 -16.50
C GLN A 282 -6.15 13.11 -17.35
N THR A 283 -5.12 12.57 -17.97
CA THR A 283 -4.13 13.32 -18.76
C THR A 283 -3.94 12.80 -20.20
N GLY A 284 -4.87 12.02 -20.71
CA GLY A 284 -4.85 11.47 -22.06
C GLY A 284 -5.19 10.01 -22.15
#